data_d2663407355c34d2471603e357acd92b
#
_entry.id   d2663407355c34d2471603e357acd92b
#
_cell.length_a   1.000
_cell.length_b   1.000
_cell.length_c   1.000
_cell.angle_alpha   90.00
_cell.angle_beta   90.00
_cell.angle_gamma   90.00
#
_symmetry.space_group_name_H-M   'P 1'
#
loop_
_entity.id
_entity.type
_entity.pdbx_description
1 polymer ?
#
loop_
_entity_poly.entity_id
_entity_poly.type
_entity_poly.pdbx_seq_one_letter_code
_entity_poly.pdbx_strand_id
1 'polypeptide(L)'
;MPCFSRLGPRAGISGSLLLLAAMGMGALGCVPNRLDSGSEISGDNNPGGDACTGSERRCEGNNLLACDGSSFKPKMSCAATQLCDANLGCIDCSPKNPNLCVGDTLHRCNPDGTVGDKVETCMPGQCTVGGCASTCTVAGTDLIYVVDEAYQLLSFNPRDDKNEFKLIGKLSCPAGSALDGSGQSTPFSMSVDRQGQAWVLYNSGEIFNVSIKDASCKKTGFAVSQKGFDLFGMGFVSDAAGSDKETLFIAGGAYNNLNSGNLGSIDTATLKVTKLGALQIGLQNSPELTGTGAAEAYGYFPGNKAFVAQLDKVTGKNLRSWNLDPVAGGGTPRAWAFAHWGGRFYIFITAQKSQVIRLDPVTGMNAPITTNATYKIVGAGVSTCAPVVIG
;
A
#
# COMPACT_ATOMS: atom_id res chain seq x y z
N MET A 1 -4.14 31.26 -6.01
CA MET A 1 -4.66 32.55 -5.48
C MET A 1 -6.10 32.32 -5.05
N PRO A 2 -6.45 32.48 -3.79
CA PRO A 2 -7.83 32.30 -3.35
C PRO A 2 -8.60 33.59 -3.56
N CYS A 3 -9.83 33.46 -4.05
CA CYS A 3 -10.79 34.56 -4.13
C CYS A 3 -11.27 34.94 -2.73
N PHE A 4 -10.89 36.09 -2.26
CA PHE A 4 -11.49 36.77 -1.10
C PHE A 4 -12.57 37.72 -1.58
N SER A 5 -13.83 37.48 -1.20
CA SER A 5 -14.88 38.50 -1.22
C SER A 5 -15.08 38.99 0.19
N ARG A 6 -14.84 40.30 0.36
CA ARG A 6 -15.16 41.05 1.58
C ARG A 6 -16.68 41.26 1.65
N LEU A 7 -17.26 40.91 2.77
CA LEU A 7 -18.56 41.44 3.20
C LEU A 7 -18.36 42.18 4.53
N GLY A 8 -18.62 43.45 4.51
CA GLY A 8 -18.74 44.27 5.70
C GLY A 8 -20.16 44.23 6.27
N PRO A 9 -20.34 44.64 7.54
CA PRO A 9 -21.57 44.36 8.28
C PRO A 9 -22.60 45.48 8.12
N ARG A 10 -23.89 45.11 8.07
CA ARG A 10 -24.99 46.01 8.52
C ARG A 10 -26.16 45.20 9.06
N ALA A 11 -26.68 45.76 10.11
CA ALA A 11 -27.72 45.29 11.02
C ALA A 11 -29.13 45.35 10.46
N GLY A 12 -29.97 44.43 11.00
CA GLY A 12 -31.28 44.78 11.56
C GLY A 12 -32.52 44.59 10.68
N ILE A 13 -33.47 43.91 11.32
CA ILE A 13 -34.93 44.06 11.29
C ILE A 13 -35.72 42.95 10.60
N SER A 14 -36.45 42.32 11.45
CA SER A 14 -37.75 41.64 11.48
C SER A 14 -38.67 41.69 10.24
N GLY A 15 -39.35 40.60 9.93
CA GLY A 15 -40.63 40.58 9.21
C GLY A 15 -40.95 39.30 8.50
N SER A 16 -41.93 38.57 9.05
CA SER A 16 -42.58 37.43 8.42
C SER A 16 -43.24 37.78 7.09
N LEU A 17 -43.23 36.88 6.10
CA LEU A 17 -44.44 36.36 5.44
C LEU A 17 -44.12 35.29 4.38
N LEU A 18 -44.98 34.29 4.33
CA LEU A 18 -45.04 33.23 3.32
C LEU A 18 -45.20 33.80 1.89
N LEU A 19 -44.60 33.14 0.89
CA LEU A 19 -45.32 32.68 -0.30
C LEU A 19 -44.50 31.69 -1.12
N LEU A 20 -45.18 30.62 -1.57
CA LEU A 20 -44.71 29.63 -2.54
C LEU A 20 -44.52 30.26 -3.93
N ALA A 21 -43.48 29.87 -4.64
CA ALA A 21 -43.55 29.62 -6.09
C ALA A 21 -42.37 28.77 -6.54
N ALA A 22 -42.69 27.75 -7.28
CA ALA A 22 -41.80 26.79 -7.91
C ALA A 22 -41.12 27.34 -9.17
N MET A 23 -40.11 26.60 -9.60
CA MET A 23 -39.52 26.49 -10.95
C MET A 23 -38.13 27.12 -11.12
N GLY A 24 -37.26 26.25 -11.60
CA GLY A 24 -36.06 26.65 -12.34
C GLY A 24 -34.82 25.80 -12.00
N MET A 25 -34.79 24.54 -12.47
CA MET A 25 -33.57 23.76 -12.58
C MET A 25 -32.58 24.49 -13.50
N GLY A 26 -31.47 24.91 -12.96
CA GLY A 26 -30.30 25.31 -13.71
C GLY A 26 -29.10 24.60 -13.10
N ALA A 27 -28.78 23.41 -13.59
CA ALA A 27 -27.53 22.72 -13.25
C ALA A 27 -26.37 23.47 -13.88
N LEU A 28 -25.68 24.27 -13.08
CA LEU A 28 -24.34 24.77 -13.40
C LEU A 28 -23.36 23.66 -13.06
N GLY A 29 -23.02 22.83 -14.05
CA GLY A 29 -21.93 21.88 -13.97
C GLY A 29 -20.62 22.64 -13.85
N CYS A 30 -19.94 22.47 -12.73
CA CYS A 30 -18.53 22.82 -12.62
C CYS A 30 -17.74 21.83 -13.49
N VAL A 31 -17.20 22.31 -14.60
CA VAL A 31 -16.20 21.59 -15.40
C VAL A 31 -14.91 21.58 -14.59
N PRO A 32 -14.30 20.41 -14.32
CA PRO A 32 -13.00 20.40 -13.66
C PRO A 32 -11.96 21.04 -14.57
N ASN A 33 -11.28 22.06 -14.04
CA ASN A 33 -10.16 22.70 -14.69
C ASN A 33 -9.08 21.68 -15.01
N ARG A 34 -8.74 21.59 -16.30
CA ARG A 34 -7.50 20.99 -16.79
C ARG A 34 -6.34 21.69 -16.08
N LEU A 35 -5.53 20.91 -15.37
CA LEU A 35 -4.23 21.38 -14.89
C LEU A 35 -3.31 21.50 -16.11
N ASP A 36 -3.17 22.72 -16.60
CA ASP A 36 -2.05 23.09 -17.45
C ASP A 36 -0.78 23.04 -16.61
N SER A 37 0.07 22.07 -16.88
CA SER A 37 1.46 22.10 -16.45
C SER A 37 2.24 23.05 -17.36
N GLY A 38 2.10 24.34 -17.09
CA GLY A 38 2.92 25.37 -17.70
C GLY A 38 4.35 25.30 -17.18
N SER A 39 5.28 24.93 -18.00
CA SER A 39 6.68 25.28 -17.88
C SER A 39 6.78 26.80 -17.99
N GLU A 40 7.28 27.46 -16.95
CA GLU A 40 7.60 28.88 -16.98
C GLU A 40 8.68 29.12 -18.04
N ILE A 41 8.30 29.72 -19.15
CA ILE A 41 9.21 30.36 -20.06
C ILE A 41 9.10 31.85 -19.83
N SER A 42 10.24 32.47 -19.49
CA SER A 42 10.45 33.92 -19.39
C SER A 42 9.80 34.62 -20.56
N GLY A 43 9.10 35.72 -20.24
CA GLY A 43 8.48 36.56 -21.24
C GLY A 43 9.47 37.15 -22.23
N ASP A 44 9.25 36.87 -23.49
CA ASP A 44 9.58 37.73 -24.59
C ASP A 44 8.35 37.89 -25.47
N ASN A 45 7.79 39.09 -25.46
CA ASN A 45 6.75 39.50 -26.40
C ASN A 45 7.34 39.56 -27.83
N ASN A 46 7.17 38.48 -28.59
CA ASN A 46 7.38 38.55 -30.04
C ASN A 46 6.17 37.96 -30.73
N PRO A 47 5.37 38.75 -31.51
CA PRO A 47 4.29 38.22 -32.33
C PRO A 47 4.93 37.70 -33.64
N GLY A 48 5.66 36.64 -33.56
CA GLY A 48 6.36 36.06 -34.68
C GLY A 48 6.22 34.55 -34.68
N GLY A 49 5.24 34.07 -35.42
CA GLY A 49 5.24 32.89 -36.23
C GLY A 49 5.94 31.62 -35.73
N ASP A 50 5.35 30.53 -36.04
CA ASP A 50 5.76 29.13 -36.01
C ASP A 50 7.20 28.81 -36.50
N ALA A 51 8.17 29.76 -36.36
CA ALA A 51 9.56 29.59 -36.74
C ALA A 51 10.22 28.57 -35.79
N CYS A 52 10.90 27.58 -36.40
CA CYS A 52 11.61 26.56 -35.69
C CYS A 52 12.98 26.28 -36.36
N THR A 53 13.88 25.61 -35.64
CA THR A 53 15.20 25.23 -36.18
C THR A 53 15.47 23.73 -35.94
N GLY A 54 16.11 23.11 -36.92
CA GLY A 54 16.52 21.71 -36.77
C GLY A 54 15.42 20.69 -36.81
N SER A 55 15.50 19.68 -35.95
CA SER A 55 14.56 18.54 -35.84
C SER A 55 13.60 18.65 -34.69
N GLU A 56 13.24 19.87 -34.28
CA GLU A 56 12.32 20.14 -33.19
C GLU A 56 10.94 19.55 -33.48
N ARG A 57 10.31 19.06 -32.41
CA ARG A 57 8.94 18.54 -32.43
C ARG A 57 8.13 19.17 -31.31
N ARG A 58 6.85 19.37 -31.53
CA ARG A 58 5.91 19.80 -30.49
C ARG A 58 4.54 19.17 -30.70
N CYS A 59 3.77 19.12 -29.65
CA CYS A 59 2.37 18.71 -29.71
C CYS A 59 1.46 19.92 -29.70
N GLU A 60 0.47 19.92 -30.57
CA GLU A 60 -0.59 20.91 -30.61
C GLU A 60 -1.94 20.17 -30.62
N GLY A 61 -2.59 20.10 -29.44
CA GLY A 61 -3.65 19.15 -29.22
C GLY A 61 -3.20 17.71 -29.42
N ASN A 62 -3.90 16.95 -30.27
CA ASN A 62 -3.53 15.57 -30.61
C ASN A 62 -2.64 15.47 -31.86
N ASN A 63 -2.10 16.58 -32.35
CA ASN A 63 -1.26 16.58 -33.54
C ASN A 63 0.22 16.74 -33.15
N LEU A 64 1.05 15.86 -33.66
CA LEU A 64 2.50 16.00 -33.62
C LEU A 64 2.93 16.88 -34.79
N LEU A 65 3.57 17.99 -34.48
CA LEU A 65 4.20 18.86 -35.45
C LEU A 65 5.72 18.61 -35.45
N ALA A 66 6.31 18.68 -36.60
CA ALA A 66 7.78 18.64 -36.81
C ALA A 66 8.24 19.87 -37.55
N CYS A 67 9.42 20.33 -37.21
CA CYS A 67 10.09 21.43 -37.90
C CYS A 67 10.59 20.99 -39.27
N ASP A 68 10.28 21.75 -40.34
CA ASP A 68 10.79 21.54 -41.69
C ASP A 68 12.08 22.33 -41.97
N GLY A 69 12.66 22.95 -40.95
CA GLY A 69 13.82 23.83 -41.05
C GLY A 69 13.48 25.31 -41.03
N SER A 70 12.20 25.68 -41.12
CA SER A 70 11.72 27.05 -41.08
C SER A 70 10.43 27.22 -40.29
N SER A 71 9.53 26.22 -40.30
CA SER A 71 8.23 26.28 -39.63
C SER A 71 7.77 24.89 -39.19
N PHE A 72 6.87 24.86 -38.18
CA PHE A 72 6.25 23.60 -37.76
C PHE A 72 5.16 23.15 -38.73
N LYS A 73 5.25 21.91 -39.21
CA LYS A 73 4.26 21.28 -40.08
C LYS A 73 3.66 20.05 -39.40
N PRO A 74 2.36 19.79 -39.61
CA PRO A 74 1.74 18.56 -39.14
C PRO A 74 2.50 17.33 -39.68
N LYS A 75 2.95 16.48 -38.78
CA LYS A 75 3.62 15.21 -39.10
C LYS A 75 2.69 14.02 -38.90
N MET A 76 1.90 14.02 -37.84
CA MET A 76 1.04 12.92 -37.47
C MET A 76 -0.11 13.43 -36.60
N SER A 77 -1.31 12.86 -36.78
CA SER A 77 -2.44 13.02 -35.86
C SER A 77 -2.61 11.75 -35.07
N CYS A 78 -2.63 11.86 -33.73
CA CYS A 78 -2.86 10.74 -32.86
C CYS A 78 -4.36 10.40 -32.81
N ALA A 79 -4.67 9.12 -32.57
CA ALA A 79 -6.04 8.67 -32.35
C ALA A 79 -6.66 9.37 -31.13
N ALA A 80 -8.00 9.42 -31.08
CA ALA A 80 -8.71 10.07 -29.97
C ALA A 80 -8.40 9.46 -28.59
N THR A 81 -7.94 8.21 -28.55
CA THR A 81 -7.53 7.48 -27.34
C THR A 81 -6.06 7.61 -27.00
N GLN A 82 -5.28 8.24 -27.89
CA GLN A 82 -3.83 8.41 -27.72
C GLN A 82 -3.47 9.82 -27.28
N LEU A 83 -2.32 9.93 -26.66
CA LEU A 83 -1.69 11.20 -26.27
C LEU A 83 -0.59 11.54 -27.27
N CYS A 84 -0.41 12.83 -27.52
CA CYS A 84 0.76 13.29 -28.26
C CYS A 84 1.93 13.55 -27.30
N ASP A 85 3.08 12.97 -27.61
CA ASP A 85 4.37 13.25 -26.94
C ASP A 85 5.38 13.74 -27.98
N ALA A 86 6.06 14.85 -27.71
CA ALA A 86 6.98 15.46 -28.66
C ALA A 86 8.17 14.56 -29.02
N ASN A 87 8.60 13.68 -28.11
CA ASN A 87 9.73 12.78 -28.29
C ASN A 87 9.30 11.42 -28.84
N LEU A 88 8.25 10.87 -28.28
CA LEU A 88 7.80 9.50 -28.55
C LEU A 88 6.78 9.42 -29.70
N GLY A 89 6.08 10.50 -30.00
CA GLY A 89 4.99 10.52 -31.00
C GLY A 89 3.62 10.30 -30.39
N CYS A 90 2.80 9.45 -31.03
CA CYS A 90 1.52 9.05 -30.48
C CYS A 90 1.70 7.89 -29.51
N ILE A 91 1.31 8.09 -28.27
CA ILE A 91 1.48 7.13 -27.17
C ILE A 91 0.13 6.77 -26.55
N ASP A 92 -0.01 5.55 -26.06
CA ASP A 92 -1.23 5.07 -25.39
C ASP A 92 -1.30 5.53 -23.94
N CYS A 93 -0.15 5.77 -23.33
CA CYS A 93 -0.02 6.26 -21.96
C CYS A 93 1.25 7.12 -21.80
N SER A 94 1.25 8.02 -20.81
CA SER A 94 2.42 8.85 -20.51
C SER A 94 3.41 8.08 -19.64
N PRO A 95 4.68 7.91 -20.04
CA PRO A 95 5.71 7.29 -19.20
C PRO A 95 5.97 8.03 -17.87
N LYS A 96 5.51 9.28 -17.77
CA LYS A 96 5.54 10.05 -16.51
C LYS A 96 4.51 9.53 -15.49
N ASN A 97 3.44 8.88 -15.97
CA ASN A 97 2.44 8.22 -15.18
C ASN A 97 2.62 6.71 -15.34
N PRO A 98 3.21 6.01 -14.37
CA PRO A 98 3.63 4.62 -14.53
C PRO A 98 2.48 3.63 -14.74
N ASN A 99 1.22 4.08 -14.59
CA ASN A 99 0.04 3.24 -14.69
C ASN A 99 -1.05 3.89 -15.55
N LEU A 100 -1.89 3.05 -16.17
CA LEU A 100 -3.09 3.47 -16.88
C LEU A 100 -4.20 2.44 -16.71
N CYS A 101 -5.45 2.88 -16.87
CA CYS A 101 -6.62 2.00 -16.89
C CYS A 101 -7.00 1.64 -18.33
N VAL A 102 -7.17 0.35 -18.58
CA VAL A 102 -7.81 -0.18 -19.78
C VAL A 102 -9.06 -0.94 -19.35
N GLY A 103 -10.22 -0.30 -19.47
CA GLY A 103 -11.46 -0.75 -18.83
C GLY A 103 -11.28 -0.76 -17.30
N ASP A 104 -11.59 -1.89 -16.66
CA ASP A 104 -11.43 -2.09 -15.23
C ASP A 104 -10.06 -2.69 -14.85
N THR A 105 -9.11 -2.71 -15.77
CA THR A 105 -7.79 -3.29 -15.53
C THR A 105 -6.73 -2.20 -15.50
N LEU A 106 -5.94 -2.20 -14.42
CA LEU A 106 -4.76 -1.36 -14.29
C LEU A 106 -3.57 -2.02 -14.99
N HIS A 107 -2.91 -1.27 -15.86
CA HIS A 107 -1.72 -1.66 -16.59
C HIS A 107 -0.55 -0.75 -16.28
N ARG A 108 0.66 -1.23 -16.45
CA ARG A 108 1.86 -0.39 -16.48
C ARG A 108 1.93 0.39 -17.79
N CYS A 109 2.52 1.57 -17.74
CA CYS A 109 2.92 2.31 -18.91
C CYS A 109 4.42 2.05 -19.17
N ASN A 110 4.75 1.53 -20.34
CA ASN A 110 6.13 1.31 -20.74
C ASN A 110 6.85 2.63 -21.04
N PRO A 111 8.18 2.66 -20.96
CA PRO A 111 8.98 3.86 -21.29
C PRO A 111 8.79 4.39 -22.72
N ASP A 112 8.31 3.57 -23.64
CA ASP A 112 8.00 3.94 -25.04
C ASP A 112 6.57 4.45 -25.21
N GLY A 113 5.79 4.52 -24.13
CA GLY A 113 4.40 5.00 -24.14
C GLY A 113 3.38 3.95 -24.57
N THR A 114 3.77 2.68 -24.70
CA THR A 114 2.84 1.57 -24.96
C THR A 114 2.24 1.01 -23.68
N VAL A 115 1.07 0.35 -23.80
CA VAL A 115 0.44 -0.38 -22.68
C VAL A 115 1.31 -1.59 -22.35
N GLY A 116 1.78 -1.63 -21.11
CA GLY A 116 2.59 -2.72 -20.57
C GLY A 116 1.77 -3.78 -19.85
N ASP A 117 2.46 -4.50 -18.96
CA ASP A 117 1.89 -5.60 -18.22
C ASP A 117 0.69 -5.19 -17.35
N LYS A 118 -0.26 -6.11 -17.22
CA LYS A 118 -1.36 -5.99 -16.28
C LYS A 118 -0.81 -5.96 -14.85
N VAL A 119 -1.25 -4.97 -14.08
CA VAL A 119 -0.94 -4.85 -12.65
C VAL A 119 -2.03 -5.55 -11.82
N GLU A 120 -3.29 -5.14 -12.01
CA GLU A 120 -4.42 -5.69 -11.28
C GLU A 120 -5.73 -5.46 -12.04
N THR A 121 -6.80 -6.16 -11.66
CA THR A 121 -8.16 -5.88 -12.13
C THR A 121 -8.95 -5.24 -11.00
N CYS A 122 -9.48 -4.06 -11.23
CA CYS A 122 -10.35 -3.36 -10.30
C CYS A 122 -11.80 -3.83 -10.39
N MET A 123 -12.61 -3.50 -9.39
CA MET A 123 -14.05 -3.59 -9.53
C MET A 123 -14.55 -2.64 -10.65
N PRO A 124 -15.67 -2.96 -11.30
CA PRO A 124 -16.20 -2.13 -12.38
C PRO A 124 -16.26 -0.65 -12.02
N GLY A 125 -15.66 0.19 -12.85
CA GLY A 125 -15.60 1.64 -12.67
C GLY A 125 -14.66 2.15 -11.58
N GLN A 126 -13.85 1.29 -10.98
CA GLN A 126 -12.93 1.67 -9.89
C GLN A 126 -11.46 1.76 -10.31
N CYS A 127 -11.15 1.57 -11.58
CA CYS A 127 -9.78 1.77 -12.04
C CYS A 127 -9.43 3.26 -12.11
N THR A 128 -8.33 3.64 -11.49
CA THR A 128 -7.74 4.98 -11.56
C THR A 128 -6.26 4.87 -11.89
N VAL A 129 -5.64 5.93 -12.38
CA VAL A 129 -4.19 5.93 -12.66
C VAL A 129 -3.32 5.71 -11.42
N GLY A 130 -3.88 5.89 -10.24
CA GLY A 130 -3.21 5.63 -8.95
C GLY A 130 -3.43 4.20 -8.43
N GLY A 131 -4.21 3.38 -9.14
CA GLY A 131 -4.62 2.05 -8.72
C GLY A 131 -6.13 1.87 -8.72
N CYS A 132 -6.60 0.73 -8.23
CA CYS A 132 -8.03 0.53 -8.02
C CYS A 132 -8.54 1.49 -6.94
N ALA A 133 -9.60 2.25 -7.24
CA ALA A 133 -10.26 3.09 -6.24
C ALA A 133 -10.76 2.19 -5.10
N SER A 134 -10.25 2.44 -3.90
CA SER A 134 -10.57 1.63 -2.74
C SER A 134 -12.02 1.87 -2.28
N THR A 135 -12.76 0.80 -1.98
CA THR A 135 -14.01 0.87 -1.22
C THR A 135 -13.75 1.15 0.27
N CYS A 136 -12.50 1.32 0.64
CA CYS A 136 -12.05 1.56 2.00
C CYS A 136 -12.44 2.96 2.45
N THR A 137 -13.33 3.03 3.42
CA THR A 137 -13.86 4.29 3.96
C THR A 137 -13.25 4.66 5.31
N VAL A 138 -12.49 3.74 5.90
CA VAL A 138 -11.90 3.94 7.24
C VAL A 138 -10.58 4.68 7.12
N ALA A 139 -10.49 5.84 7.75
CA ALA A 139 -9.27 6.64 7.77
C ALA A 139 -8.10 5.89 8.43
N GLY A 140 -6.93 5.98 7.82
CA GLY A 140 -5.69 5.36 8.30
C GLY A 140 -5.45 3.94 7.81
N THR A 141 -6.38 3.30 7.09
CA THR A 141 -6.18 1.96 6.54
C THR A 141 -5.15 1.94 5.39
N ASP A 142 -4.63 3.09 5.03
CA ASP A 142 -3.60 3.29 4.01
C ASP A 142 -2.18 3.44 4.58
N LEU A 143 -1.98 3.20 5.88
CA LEU A 143 -0.68 3.22 6.56
C LEU A 143 -0.19 1.82 6.90
N ILE A 144 1.09 1.71 7.23
CA ILE A 144 1.65 0.55 7.92
C ILE A 144 1.52 0.80 9.43
N TYR A 145 1.04 -0.20 10.15
CA TYR A 145 1.03 -0.21 11.62
C TYR A 145 2.01 -1.24 12.13
N VAL A 146 2.65 -0.94 13.26
CA VAL A 146 3.62 -1.84 13.87
C VAL A 146 3.42 -1.89 15.38
N VAL A 147 3.74 -3.05 15.96
CA VAL A 147 3.85 -3.22 17.41
C VAL A 147 5.28 -3.54 17.79
N ASP A 148 5.72 -2.99 18.92
CA ASP A 148 7.03 -3.26 19.47
C ASP A 148 6.97 -4.16 20.73
N GLU A 149 8.13 -4.64 21.17
CA GLU A 149 8.23 -5.47 22.39
C GLU A 149 7.91 -4.70 23.69
N ALA A 150 7.90 -3.36 23.64
CA ALA A 150 7.55 -2.48 24.76
C ALA A 150 6.05 -2.18 24.84
N TYR A 151 5.23 -2.97 24.13
CA TYR A 151 3.77 -2.84 24.08
C TYR A 151 3.29 -1.53 23.46
N GLN A 152 3.99 -0.99 22.47
CA GLN A 152 3.60 0.24 21.79
C GLN A 152 3.01 -0.08 20.43
N LEU A 153 1.88 0.56 20.09
CA LEU A 153 1.34 0.63 18.76
C LEU A 153 1.80 1.92 18.09
N LEU A 154 2.39 1.78 16.91
CA LEU A 154 2.88 2.91 16.13
C LEU A 154 2.35 2.82 14.70
N SER A 155 2.25 3.96 14.02
CA SER A 155 2.08 4.03 12.57
C SER A 155 3.39 4.41 11.89
N PHE A 156 3.56 3.91 10.68
CA PHE A 156 4.65 4.23 9.77
C PHE A 156 4.04 4.63 8.43
N ASN A 157 4.37 5.83 7.94
CA ASN A 157 3.86 6.33 6.67
C ASN A 157 4.93 6.22 5.59
N PRO A 158 4.83 5.29 4.65
CA PRO A 158 5.83 5.13 3.58
C PRO A 158 5.88 6.28 2.58
N ARG A 159 4.89 7.19 2.59
CA ARG A 159 4.91 8.42 1.77
C ARG A 159 5.79 9.52 2.39
N ASP A 160 6.12 9.38 3.67
CA ASP A 160 6.95 10.36 4.35
C ASP A 160 8.43 10.01 4.17
N ASP A 161 9.19 10.89 3.51
CA ASP A 161 10.61 10.73 3.24
C ASP A 161 11.45 10.63 4.53
N LYS A 162 10.91 11.10 5.67
CA LYS A 162 11.58 10.98 6.97
C LYS A 162 11.61 9.56 7.52
N ASN A 163 10.71 8.69 7.05
CA ASN A 163 10.59 7.30 7.51
C ASN A 163 10.48 7.19 9.04
N GLU A 164 9.67 8.06 9.63
CA GLU A 164 9.48 8.14 11.09
C GLU A 164 8.32 7.29 11.57
N PHE A 165 8.46 6.77 12.79
CA PHE A 165 7.37 6.11 13.50
C PHE A 165 6.61 7.13 14.34
N LYS A 166 5.28 7.07 14.27
CA LYS A 166 4.39 7.90 15.10
C LYS A 166 3.72 7.02 16.16
N LEU A 167 3.98 7.28 17.42
CA LEU A 167 3.34 6.59 18.53
C LEU A 167 1.83 6.89 18.54
N ILE A 168 1.01 5.83 18.60
CA ILE A 168 -0.45 5.89 18.75
C ILE A 168 -0.81 5.70 20.23
N GLY A 169 -0.26 4.67 20.87
CA GLY A 169 -0.51 4.41 22.26
C GLY A 169 0.16 3.14 22.78
N LYS A 170 0.00 2.90 24.07
CA LYS A 170 0.49 1.69 24.73
C LYS A 170 -0.61 0.65 24.79
N LEU A 171 -0.27 -0.58 24.41
CA LEU A 171 -1.17 -1.73 24.50
C LEU A 171 -1.34 -2.15 25.95
N SER A 172 -2.59 -2.32 26.38
CA SER A 172 -2.96 -2.84 27.71
C SER A 172 -3.80 -4.11 27.60
N CYS A 173 -3.45 -4.97 26.64
CA CYS A 173 -4.15 -6.23 26.41
C CYS A 173 -3.98 -7.16 27.62
N PRO A 174 -5.08 -7.77 28.14
CA PRO A 174 -5.01 -8.69 29.27
C PRO A 174 -4.55 -10.08 28.81
N ALA A 175 -3.32 -10.16 28.29
CA ALA A 175 -2.71 -11.40 27.81
C ALA A 175 -2.24 -12.28 28.97
N GLY A 176 -2.36 -13.59 28.79
CA GLY A 176 -1.86 -14.58 29.72
C GLY A 176 -0.34 -14.65 29.73
N SER A 177 0.21 -15.72 30.33
CA SER A 177 1.65 -15.98 30.33
C SER A 177 2.12 -16.46 28.96
N ALA A 178 3.37 -16.17 28.66
CA ALA A 178 4.04 -16.66 27.42
C ALA A 178 4.07 -18.20 27.40
N LEU A 179 3.92 -18.79 26.21
CA LEU A 179 3.90 -20.25 26.01
C LEU A 179 5.23 -20.93 26.38
N ASP A 180 6.33 -20.22 26.30
CA ASP A 180 7.66 -20.71 26.67
C ASP A 180 7.96 -20.63 28.18
N GLY A 181 7.01 -20.14 28.96
CA GLY A 181 7.16 -19.99 30.40
C GLY A 181 8.04 -18.80 30.82
N SER A 182 8.41 -17.91 29.92
CA SER A 182 9.27 -16.74 30.21
C SER A 182 8.59 -15.67 31.08
N GLY A 183 7.29 -15.82 31.38
CA GLY A 183 6.53 -14.92 32.22
C GLY A 183 5.47 -14.14 31.45
N GLN A 184 5.47 -12.81 31.56
CA GLN A 184 4.48 -11.98 30.92
C GLN A 184 4.60 -12.06 29.39
N SER A 185 3.46 -12.25 28.74
CA SER A 185 3.38 -12.32 27.30
C SER A 185 3.58 -10.94 26.64
N THR A 186 4.28 -10.92 25.52
CA THR A 186 4.53 -9.75 24.66
C THR A 186 3.86 -9.88 23.31
N PRO A 187 3.61 -8.78 22.57
CA PRO A 187 3.19 -8.85 21.17
C PRO A 187 4.19 -9.68 20.34
N PHE A 188 3.67 -10.44 19.37
CA PHE A 188 4.47 -11.35 18.54
C PHE A 188 4.31 -11.06 17.04
N SER A 189 3.08 -10.94 16.56
CA SER A 189 2.76 -10.62 15.16
C SER A 189 1.47 -9.81 15.08
N MET A 190 1.23 -9.13 13.96
CA MET A 190 -0.02 -8.41 13.75
C MET A 190 -0.42 -8.31 12.28
N SER A 191 -1.72 -8.10 12.04
CA SER A 191 -2.27 -7.67 10.76
C SER A 191 -3.38 -6.65 10.98
N VAL A 192 -3.74 -5.88 9.96
CA VAL A 192 -4.82 -4.88 10.03
C VAL A 192 -5.87 -5.20 8.99
N ASP A 193 -7.14 -5.25 9.41
CA ASP A 193 -8.28 -5.49 8.53
C ASP A 193 -8.75 -4.21 7.81
N ARG A 194 -9.69 -4.37 6.90
CA ARG A 194 -10.29 -3.25 6.13
C ARG A 194 -11.09 -2.28 7.00
N GLN A 195 -11.51 -2.69 8.18
CA GLN A 195 -12.24 -1.88 9.15
C GLN A 195 -11.29 -1.06 10.04
N GLY A 196 -9.97 -1.19 9.84
CA GLY A 196 -8.97 -0.50 10.66
C GLY A 196 -8.84 -1.10 12.06
N GLN A 197 -9.12 -2.40 12.19
CA GLN A 197 -8.91 -3.15 13.40
C GLN A 197 -7.60 -3.94 13.28
N ALA A 198 -6.65 -3.67 14.14
CA ALA A 198 -5.44 -4.49 14.23
C ALA A 198 -5.74 -5.78 14.99
N TRP A 199 -5.30 -6.90 14.44
CA TRP A 199 -5.31 -8.23 15.04
C TRP A 199 -3.89 -8.50 15.53
N VAL A 200 -3.69 -8.57 16.83
CA VAL A 200 -2.36 -8.70 17.45
C VAL A 200 -2.27 -10.04 18.17
N LEU A 201 -1.39 -10.90 17.67
CA LEU A 201 -1.02 -12.15 18.32
C LEU A 201 0.02 -11.86 19.40
N TYR A 202 -0.17 -12.42 20.57
CA TYR A 202 0.79 -12.42 21.66
C TYR A 202 1.51 -13.77 21.74
N ASN A 203 2.69 -13.80 22.35
CA ASN A 203 3.41 -15.07 22.55
C ASN A 203 2.77 -16.00 23.61
N SER A 204 1.62 -15.62 24.17
CA SER A 204 0.67 -16.51 24.85
C SER A 204 -0.18 -17.33 23.87
N GLY A 205 -0.11 -17.08 22.57
CA GLY A 205 -0.99 -17.66 21.56
C GLY A 205 -2.37 -16.98 21.46
N GLU A 206 -2.65 -15.99 22.30
CA GLU A 206 -3.91 -15.25 22.29
C GLU A 206 -3.89 -14.14 21.24
N ILE A 207 -5.04 -13.90 20.60
CA ILE A 207 -5.23 -12.79 19.66
C ILE A 207 -6.12 -11.73 20.30
N PHE A 208 -5.70 -10.47 20.16
CA PHE A 208 -6.46 -9.30 20.57
C PHE A 208 -6.79 -8.41 19.37
N ASN A 209 -7.98 -7.82 19.39
CA ASN A 209 -8.31 -6.72 18.52
C ASN A 209 -7.84 -5.41 19.15
N VAL A 210 -7.08 -4.64 18.41
CA VAL A 210 -6.49 -3.37 18.84
C VAL A 210 -6.93 -2.27 17.90
N SER A 211 -7.47 -1.18 18.44
CA SER A 211 -7.86 -0.01 17.66
C SER A 211 -6.62 0.73 17.13
N ILE A 212 -6.55 0.97 15.82
CA ILE A 212 -5.47 1.77 15.23
C ILE A 212 -5.55 3.27 15.59
N LYS A 213 -6.62 3.71 16.25
CA LYS A 213 -6.83 5.12 16.61
C LYS A 213 -6.24 5.48 17.96
N ASP A 214 -6.31 4.56 18.92
CA ASP A 214 -6.02 4.84 20.33
C ASP A 214 -5.33 3.67 21.08
N ALA A 215 -4.97 2.59 20.37
CA ALA A 215 -4.37 1.39 20.92
C ALA A 215 -5.25 0.65 21.97
N SER A 216 -6.54 0.97 22.05
CA SER A 216 -7.45 0.24 22.93
C SER A 216 -7.56 -1.22 22.52
N CYS A 217 -7.56 -2.12 23.51
CA CYS A 217 -7.39 -3.56 23.32
C CYS A 217 -8.65 -4.32 23.76
N LYS A 218 -9.08 -5.28 22.92
CA LYS A 218 -10.24 -6.15 23.22
C LYS A 218 -9.87 -7.61 22.94
N LYS A 219 -10.18 -8.50 23.88
CA LYS A 219 -9.99 -9.95 23.69
C LYS A 219 -10.92 -10.46 22.60
N THR A 220 -10.39 -11.26 21.65
CA THR A 220 -11.19 -11.86 20.58
C THR A 220 -11.93 -13.10 21.04
N GLY A 221 -11.37 -13.87 21.98
CA GLY A 221 -11.83 -15.20 22.35
C GLY A 221 -11.23 -16.32 21.47
N PHE A 222 -10.21 -16.01 20.67
CA PHE A 222 -9.48 -17.02 19.90
C PHE A 222 -8.94 -18.12 20.82
N ALA A 223 -9.27 -19.36 20.50
CA ALA A 223 -8.74 -20.52 21.23
C ALA A 223 -7.30 -20.79 20.75
N VAL A 224 -6.37 -20.81 21.70
CA VAL A 224 -4.94 -21.03 21.39
C VAL A 224 -4.65 -22.43 20.88
N SER A 225 -3.54 -22.63 20.19
CA SER A 225 -3.03 -23.95 19.75
C SER A 225 -3.95 -24.74 18.80
N GLN A 226 -4.79 -24.03 18.02
CA GLN A 226 -5.65 -24.69 17.04
C GLN A 226 -4.83 -25.27 15.89
N LYS A 227 -5.07 -26.54 15.55
CA LYS A 227 -4.47 -27.24 14.39
C LYS A 227 -2.94 -27.22 14.36
N GLY A 228 -2.28 -27.05 15.52
CA GLY A 228 -0.83 -26.97 15.65
C GLY A 228 -0.24 -25.58 15.32
N PHE A 229 -1.07 -24.55 15.34
CA PHE A 229 -0.63 -23.15 15.26
C PHE A 229 -0.63 -22.54 16.67
N ASP A 230 0.54 -22.46 17.27
CA ASP A 230 0.76 -21.78 18.55
C ASP A 230 1.21 -20.34 18.34
N LEU A 231 2.27 -20.18 17.54
CA LEU A 231 2.80 -18.87 17.13
C LEU A 231 2.92 -18.81 15.61
N PHE A 232 2.54 -17.68 15.03
CA PHE A 232 2.50 -17.51 13.58
C PHE A 232 2.56 -16.04 13.17
N GLY A 233 3.15 -15.78 12.02
CA GLY A 233 2.99 -14.52 11.30
C GLY A 233 1.62 -14.46 10.64
N MET A 234 1.06 -13.27 10.47
CA MET A 234 -0.28 -13.12 9.92
C MET A 234 -0.40 -11.98 8.92
N GLY A 235 -1.32 -12.12 7.95
CA GLY A 235 -1.60 -11.12 6.94
C GLY A 235 -3.01 -11.23 6.40
N PHE A 236 -3.75 -10.12 6.37
CA PHE A 236 -5.00 -10.06 5.62
C PHE A 236 -4.70 -9.98 4.13
N VAL A 237 -5.43 -10.77 3.35
CA VAL A 237 -5.33 -10.81 1.89
C VAL A 237 -6.74 -10.74 1.33
N SER A 238 -6.99 -9.86 0.35
CA SER A 238 -8.28 -9.84 -0.35
C SER A 238 -8.55 -11.20 -1.01
N ASP A 239 -9.80 -11.65 -0.98
CA ASP A 239 -10.19 -12.94 -1.56
C ASP A 239 -9.98 -12.96 -3.08
N ALA A 240 -10.31 -11.84 -3.73
CA ALA A 240 -10.02 -11.56 -5.13
C ALA A 240 -9.52 -10.11 -5.27
N ALA A 241 -8.86 -9.80 -6.38
CA ALA A 241 -8.40 -8.44 -6.67
C ALA A 241 -9.58 -7.46 -6.65
N GLY A 242 -9.46 -6.39 -5.86
CA GLY A 242 -10.52 -5.39 -5.68
C GLY A 242 -11.74 -5.84 -4.86
N SER A 243 -11.72 -7.07 -4.31
CA SER A 243 -12.79 -7.54 -3.44
C SER A 243 -12.85 -6.74 -2.14
N ASP A 244 -14.07 -6.55 -1.62
CA ASP A 244 -14.33 -6.05 -0.26
C ASP A 244 -14.20 -7.12 0.82
N LYS A 245 -14.05 -8.39 0.41
CA LYS A 245 -13.84 -9.54 1.28
C LYS A 245 -12.36 -9.86 1.38
N GLU A 246 -11.95 -10.24 2.57
CA GLU A 246 -10.57 -10.60 2.87
C GLU A 246 -10.50 -11.78 3.85
N THR A 247 -9.43 -12.53 3.76
CA THR A 247 -9.13 -13.68 4.62
C THR A 247 -7.86 -13.38 5.43
N LEU A 248 -7.88 -13.69 6.73
CA LEU A 248 -6.69 -13.64 7.59
C LEU A 248 -5.88 -14.92 7.40
N PHE A 249 -4.79 -14.83 6.66
CA PHE A 249 -3.83 -15.93 6.50
C PHE A 249 -2.82 -15.92 7.64
N ILE A 250 -2.40 -17.13 8.03
CA ILE A 250 -1.42 -17.37 9.09
C ILE A 250 -0.34 -18.35 8.61
N ALA A 251 0.89 -18.12 9.04
CA ALA A 251 2.02 -18.99 8.72
C ALA A 251 2.89 -19.23 9.96
N GLY A 252 3.02 -20.48 10.37
CA GLY A 252 3.74 -20.81 11.60
C GLY A 252 3.58 -22.27 12.02
N GLY A 253 3.70 -22.52 13.31
CA GLY A 253 3.61 -23.87 13.86
C GLY A 253 3.62 -23.90 15.38
N ALA A 254 4.05 -25.02 15.94
CA ALA A 254 4.22 -25.19 17.39
C ALA A 254 5.30 -24.23 17.93
N TYR A 255 5.07 -23.66 19.11
CA TYR A 255 6.00 -22.70 19.73
C TYR A 255 7.39 -23.28 19.97
N ASN A 256 7.50 -24.59 20.17
CA ASN A 256 8.76 -25.32 20.36
C ASN A 256 9.37 -25.83 19.05
N ASN A 257 8.73 -25.59 17.90
CA ASN A 257 9.22 -25.97 16.58
C ASN A 257 8.80 -24.93 15.53
N LEU A 258 9.35 -23.73 15.62
CA LEU A 258 9.06 -22.63 14.70
C LEU A 258 9.50 -22.87 13.25
N ASN A 259 10.32 -23.92 13.03
CA ASN A 259 10.76 -24.34 11.69
C ASN A 259 9.74 -25.22 10.97
N SER A 260 8.70 -25.68 11.65
CA SER A 260 7.60 -26.45 11.04
C SER A 260 6.53 -25.54 10.44
N GLY A 261 6.88 -24.80 9.39
CA GLY A 261 5.96 -23.84 8.81
C GLY A 261 4.77 -24.49 8.13
N ASN A 262 3.57 -24.14 8.60
CA ASN A 262 2.32 -24.45 7.92
C ASN A 262 1.66 -23.15 7.47
N LEU A 263 0.91 -23.22 6.38
CA LEU A 263 -0.02 -22.17 5.97
C LEU A 263 -1.41 -22.54 6.47
N GLY A 264 -2.11 -21.56 6.97
CA GLY A 264 -3.50 -21.67 7.40
C GLY A 264 -4.26 -20.37 7.22
N SER A 265 -5.52 -20.37 7.61
CA SER A 265 -6.35 -19.18 7.66
C SER A 265 -7.20 -19.18 8.93
N ILE A 266 -7.58 -18.00 9.37
CA ILE A 266 -8.53 -17.79 10.47
C ILE A 266 -9.81 -17.21 9.88
N ASP A 267 -10.93 -17.87 10.11
CA ASP A 267 -12.25 -17.27 9.93
C ASP A 267 -12.47 -16.27 11.05
N THR A 268 -12.49 -14.98 10.72
CA THR A 268 -12.55 -13.89 11.71
C THR A 268 -13.89 -13.79 12.44
N ALA A 269 -14.95 -14.38 11.89
CA ALA A 269 -16.27 -14.42 12.54
C ALA A 269 -16.39 -15.56 13.55
N THR A 270 -15.83 -16.73 13.25
CA THR A 270 -15.92 -17.93 14.09
C THR A 270 -14.65 -18.21 14.89
N LEU A 271 -13.55 -17.53 14.57
CA LEU A 271 -12.21 -17.70 15.15
C LEU A 271 -11.63 -19.13 14.98
N LYS A 272 -12.10 -19.85 13.97
CA LYS A 272 -11.63 -21.19 13.66
C LYS A 272 -10.48 -21.17 12.68
N VAL A 273 -9.46 -21.99 12.97
CA VAL A 273 -8.30 -22.18 12.09
C VAL A 273 -8.60 -23.30 11.09
N THR A 274 -8.32 -23.02 9.82
CA THR A 274 -8.22 -23.98 8.74
C THR A 274 -6.77 -24.16 8.36
N LYS A 275 -6.23 -25.39 8.46
CA LYS A 275 -4.88 -25.70 7.97
C LYS A 275 -4.97 -25.96 6.46
N LEU A 276 -4.22 -25.20 5.67
CA LEU A 276 -4.20 -25.28 4.21
C LEU A 276 -3.11 -26.21 3.69
N GLY A 277 -1.93 -26.21 4.33
CA GLY A 277 -0.83 -27.09 3.94
C GLY A 277 0.48 -26.75 4.63
N ALA A 278 1.53 -27.47 4.29
CA ALA A 278 2.89 -27.11 4.70
C ALA A 278 3.47 -26.09 3.72
N LEU A 279 4.16 -25.09 4.24
CA LEU A 279 4.95 -24.18 3.41
C LEU A 279 6.07 -24.97 2.74
N GLN A 280 6.08 -24.96 1.41
CA GLN A 280 7.08 -25.69 0.61
C GLN A 280 8.35 -24.86 0.42
N ILE A 281 8.87 -24.33 1.51
CA ILE A 281 10.02 -23.43 1.56
C ILE A 281 10.89 -23.89 2.73
N GLY A 282 12.21 -23.97 2.53
CA GLY A 282 13.14 -24.28 3.60
C GLY A 282 13.12 -23.20 4.68
N LEU A 283 12.44 -23.48 5.78
CA LEU A 283 12.29 -22.51 6.87
C LEU A 283 13.49 -22.58 7.82
N GLN A 284 13.99 -21.41 8.22
CA GLN A 284 14.98 -21.28 9.28
C GLN A 284 14.39 -20.66 10.55
N ASN A 285 13.27 -19.95 10.44
CA ASN A 285 12.54 -19.31 11.53
C ASN A 285 11.07 -19.12 11.12
N SER A 286 10.23 -18.67 12.08
CA SER A 286 8.82 -18.35 11.82
C SER A 286 8.69 -17.23 10.79
N PRO A 287 7.94 -17.44 9.70
CA PRO A 287 7.71 -16.41 8.71
C PRO A 287 6.74 -15.34 9.21
N GLU A 288 6.84 -14.12 8.66
CA GLU A 288 5.81 -13.08 8.75
C GLU A 288 5.08 -12.98 7.43
N LEU A 289 3.77 -12.69 7.49
CA LEU A 289 2.93 -12.56 6.30
C LEU A 289 2.46 -11.13 6.10
N THR A 290 2.19 -10.81 4.85
CA THR A 290 1.44 -9.62 4.44
C THR A 290 0.62 -9.95 3.20
N GLY A 291 -0.44 -9.20 2.97
CA GLY A 291 -1.24 -9.35 1.75
C GLY A 291 -1.67 -8.03 1.17
N THR A 292 -2.34 -8.09 0.04
CA THR A 292 -2.72 -6.92 -0.75
C THR A 292 -4.20 -6.92 -1.13
N GLY A 293 -4.71 -5.76 -1.51
CA GLY A 293 -6.01 -5.61 -2.15
C GLY A 293 -6.08 -6.25 -3.54
N ALA A 294 -4.94 -6.59 -4.16
CA ALA A 294 -4.82 -7.34 -5.41
C ALA A 294 -4.88 -8.87 -5.21
N ALA A 295 -5.26 -9.33 -4.02
CA ALA A 295 -5.37 -10.74 -3.65
C ALA A 295 -4.05 -11.53 -3.65
N GLU A 296 -2.92 -10.85 -3.49
CA GLU A 296 -1.60 -11.45 -3.40
C GLU A 296 -1.15 -11.63 -1.96
N ALA A 297 -0.61 -12.80 -1.65
CA ALA A 297 -0.05 -13.14 -0.36
C ALA A 297 1.48 -13.21 -0.44
N TYR A 298 2.14 -12.64 0.55
CA TYR A 298 3.60 -12.61 0.63
C TYR A 298 4.07 -13.02 2.02
N GLY A 299 5.23 -13.68 2.07
CA GLY A 299 5.91 -14.04 3.30
C GLY A 299 7.34 -13.51 3.32
N TYR A 300 7.77 -13.01 4.47
CA TYR A 300 9.17 -12.78 4.78
C TYR A 300 9.71 -13.95 5.58
N PHE A 301 10.81 -14.51 5.14
CA PHE A 301 11.46 -15.69 5.72
C PHE A 301 12.81 -15.27 6.28
N PRO A 302 12.90 -15.06 7.61
CA PRO A 302 14.15 -14.64 8.25
C PRO A 302 15.17 -15.77 8.31
N GLY A 303 16.44 -15.43 8.36
CA GLY A 303 17.55 -16.40 8.48
C GLY A 303 18.85 -15.84 7.90
N ASN A 304 19.89 -16.69 7.83
CA ASN A 304 21.18 -16.31 7.24
C ASN A 304 21.07 -15.98 5.74
N LYS A 305 20.06 -16.54 5.08
CA LYS A 305 19.68 -16.23 3.70
C LYS A 305 18.20 -15.83 3.72
N ALA A 306 17.94 -14.64 4.27
CA ALA A 306 16.60 -14.11 4.34
C ALA A 306 16.06 -13.79 2.93
N PHE A 307 14.77 -13.99 2.74
CA PHE A 307 14.11 -13.68 1.47
C PHE A 307 12.64 -13.33 1.69
N VAL A 308 12.06 -12.68 0.70
CA VAL A 308 10.61 -12.49 0.56
C VAL A 308 10.11 -13.45 -0.51
N ALA A 309 8.94 -14.04 -0.32
CA ALA A 309 8.30 -14.89 -1.32
C ALA A 309 6.85 -14.48 -1.53
N GLN A 310 6.41 -14.55 -2.78
CA GLN A 310 4.99 -14.58 -3.14
C GLN A 310 4.48 -16.00 -2.95
N LEU A 311 3.39 -16.16 -2.24
CA LEU A 311 2.83 -17.45 -1.86
C LEU A 311 1.53 -17.73 -2.61
N ASP A 312 1.37 -18.96 -3.06
CA ASP A 312 0.07 -19.49 -3.45
C ASP A 312 -0.79 -19.65 -2.20
N LYS A 313 -1.92 -18.96 -2.15
CA LYS A 313 -2.83 -18.94 -0.98
C LYS A 313 -3.46 -20.28 -0.65
N VAL A 314 -3.52 -21.19 -1.61
CA VAL A 314 -4.17 -22.50 -1.46
C VAL A 314 -3.16 -23.58 -1.05
N THR A 315 -1.99 -23.56 -1.70
CA THR A 315 -1.01 -24.65 -1.57
C THR A 315 0.20 -24.30 -0.71
N GLY A 316 0.43 -23.02 -0.40
CA GLY A 316 1.63 -22.54 0.28
C GLY A 316 2.90 -22.63 -0.57
N LYS A 317 2.79 -22.87 -1.89
CA LYS A 317 3.93 -22.89 -2.80
C LYS A 317 4.55 -21.51 -2.95
N ASN A 318 5.87 -21.49 -3.08
CA ASN A 318 6.59 -20.31 -3.52
C ASN A 318 6.36 -20.10 -5.03
N LEU A 319 5.73 -18.98 -5.39
CA LEU A 319 5.50 -18.59 -6.78
C LEU A 319 6.68 -17.77 -7.32
N ARG A 320 7.25 -16.91 -6.49
CA ARG A 320 8.38 -16.03 -6.81
C ARG A 320 9.08 -15.63 -5.51
N SER A 321 10.39 -15.39 -5.56
CA SER A 321 11.15 -14.95 -4.39
C SER A 321 12.18 -13.88 -4.74
N TRP A 322 12.53 -13.08 -3.73
CA TRP A 322 13.54 -12.04 -3.74
C TRP A 322 14.47 -12.23 -2.56
N ASN A 323 15.73 -12.50 -2.85
CA ASN A 323 16.75 -12.61 -1.82
C ASN A 323 17.04 -11.23 -1.23
N LEU A 324 17.23 -11.19 0.06
CA LEU A 324 17.75 -10.01 0.73
C LEU A 324 19.27 -10.12 0.85
N ASP A 325 19.97 -9.04 0.59
CA ASP A 325 21.37 -8.93 0.88
C ASP A 325 21.59 -9.16 2.40
N PRO A 326 22.79 -9.62 2.82
CA PRO A 326 23.07 -9.79 4.23
C PRO A 326 22.64 -8.56 5.01
N VAL A 327 21.79 -8.76 6.01
CA VAL A 327 21.19 -7.69 6.80
C VAL A 327 22.29 -6.73 7.26
N ALA A 328 22.26 -5.51 6.74
CA ALA A 328 23.18 -4.47 7.15
C ALA A 328 23.04 -4.27 8.67
N GLY A 329 24.09 -4.57 9.43
CA GLY A 329 24.04 -4.49 10.89
C GLY A 329 24.51 -5.76 11.61
N GLY A 330 24.75 -6.83 10.86
CA GLY A 330 25.40 -8.06 11.33
C GLY A 330 24.65 -8.80 12.45
N GLY A 331 24.61 -10.11 12.38
CA GLY A 331 24.06 -10.96 13.41
C GLY A 331 22.71 -11.57 13.10
N THR A 332 22.28 -12.51 13.93
CA THR A 332 20.99 -13.18 13.82
C THR A 332 19.87 -12.21 14.22
N PRO A 333 18.82 -12.03 13.40
CA PRO A 333 17.66 -11.24 13.79
C PRO A 333 17.04 -11.77 15.09
N ARG A 334 16.72 -10.86 16.01
CA ARG A 334 16.02 -11.15 17.28
C ARG A 334 14.55 -10.79 17.22
N ALA A 335 14.18 -9.88 16.31
CA ALA A 335 12.82 -9.49 16.03
C ALA A 335 12.72 -9.12 14.56
N TRP A 336 11.58 -9.41 13.97
CA TRP A 336 11.27 -9.06 12.58
C TRP A 336 9.77 -8.88 12.41
N ALA A 337 9.41 -8.05 11.45
CA ALA A 337 8.05 -7.84 11.00
C ALA A 337 8.05 -7.45 9.53
N PHE A 338 6.89 -7.55 8.87
CA PHE A 338 6.83 -7.48 7.42
C PHE A 338 5.53 -6.84 6.94
N ALA A 339 5.62 -5.94 5.95
CA ALA A 339 4.47 -5.31 5.32
C ALA A 339 4.72 -5.07 3.83
N HIS A 340 3.65 -5.17 3.03
CA HIS A 340 3.61 -4.67 1.66
C HIS A 340 2.90 -3.31 1.62
N TRP A 341 3.47 -2.35 0.91
CA TRP A 341 2.81 -1.07 0.71
C TRP A 341 3.32 -0.39 -0.57
N GLY A 342 2.41 0.10 -1.41
CA GLY A 342 2.75 0.88 -2.59
C GLY A 342 3.64 0.13 -3.60
N GLY A 343 3.45 -1.19 -3.76
CA GLY A 343 4.25 -2.03 -4.65
C GLY A 343 5.66 -2.33 -4.12
N ARG A 344 5.92 -2.09 -2.83
CA ARG A 344 7.20 -2.35 -2.17
C ARG A 344 7.02 -3.12 -0.89
N PHE A 345 8.08 -3.80 -0.45
CA PHE A 345 8.11 -4.48 0.83
C PHE A 345 8.91 -3.68 1.85
N TYR A 346 8.39 -3.65 3.06
CA TYR A 346 9.00 -3.02 4.23
C TYR A 346 9.28 -4.11 5.26
N ILE A 347 10.55 -4.33 5.55
CA ILE A 347 11.02 -5.36 6.48
C ILE A 347 11.62 -4.65 7.69
N PHE A 348 11.00 -4.82 8.83
CA PHE A 348 11.44 -4.28 10.11
C PHE A 348 12.28 -5.35 10.79
N ILE A 349 13.54 -5.07 11.05
CA ILE A 349 14.48 -6.04 11.61
C ILE A 349 15.22 -5.45 12.80
N THR A 350 15.33 -6.22 13.87
CA THR A 350 16.27 -5.94 14.96
C THR A 350 17.24 -7.10 15.11
N ALA A 351 18.53 -6.82 14.89
CA ALA A 351 19.64 -7.69 15.21
C ALA A 351 20.46 -7.03 16.35
N GLN A 352 21.59 -6.41 16.06
CA GLN A 352 22.30 -5.53 16.98
C GLN A 352 21.65 -4.14 17.05
N LYS A 353 21.06 -3.69 15.93
CA LYS A 353 20.35 -2.42 15.77
C LYS A 353 19.02 -2.68 15.08
N SER A 354 18.05 -1.83 15.37
CA SER A 354 16.77 -1.83 14.67
C SER A 354 16.87 -1.02 13.38
N GLN A 355 16.32 -1.54 12.29
CA GLN A 355 16.33 -0.93 10.97
C GLN A 355 15.08 -1.30 10.18
N VAL A 356 14.76 -0.48 9.19
CA VAL A 356 13.73 -0.75 8.19
C VAL A 356 14.41 -0.90 6.84
N ILE A 357 14.21 -2.04 6.19
CA ILE A 357 14.69 -2.32 4.84
C ILE A 357 13.52 -2.19 3.88
N ARG A 358 13.71 -1.46 2.81
CA ARG A 358 12.76 -1.40 1.69
C ARG A 358 13.29 -2.26 0.54
N LEU A 359 12.46 -3.19 0.08
CA LEU A 359 12.73 -4.04 -1.09
C LEU A 359 11.77 -3.64 -2.21
N ASP A 360 12.32 -3.38 -3.38
CA ASP A 360 11.58 -3.16 -4.62
C ASP A 360 11.47 -4.50 -5.39
N PRO A 361 10.27 -5.09 -5.53
CA PRO A 361 10.10 -6.39 -6.18
C PRO A 361 10.28 -6.35 -7.69
N VAL A 362 10.28 -5.17 -8.32
CA VAL A 362 10.48 -5.03 -9.78
C VAL A 362 11.96 -5.16 -10.10
N THR A 363 12.81 -4.44 -9.37
CA THR A 363 14.25 -4.43 -9.58
C THR A 363 14.99 -5.48 -8.73
N GLY A 364 14.39 -5.99 -7.69
CA GLY A 364 15.03 -6.84 -6.68
C GLY A 364 15.96 -6.08 -5.74
N MET A 365 16.10 -4.76 -5.92
CA MET A 365 16.98 -3.94 -5.09
C MET A 365 16.39 -3.77 -3.70
N ASN A 366 17.25 -3.91 -2.69
CA ASN A 366 16.87 -3.64 -1.31
C ASN A 366 17.92 -2.75 -0.63
N ALA A 367 17.44 -1.89 0.27
CA ALA A 367 18.29 -0.96 1.01
C ALA A 367 17.65 -0.59 2.35
N PRO A 368 18.45 -0.35 3.40
CA PRO A 368 17.95 0.22 4.63
C PRO A 368 17.52 1.68 4.37
N ILE A 369 16.30 2.01 4.77
CA ILE A 369 15.74 3.37 4.72
C ILE A 369 15.77 4.04 6.10
N THR A 370 15.88 3.24 7.17
CA THR A 370 16.07 3.72 8.54
C THR A 370 17.10 2.82 9.21
N THR A 371 18.13 3.39 9.79
CA THR A 371 19.15 2.71 10.58
C THR A 371 19.16 3.29 12.00
N ASN A 372 19.24 2.45 13.04
CA ASN A 372 19.10 2.86 14.45
C ASN A 372 17.68 3.31 14.83
N ALA A 373 16.64 2.64 14.32
CA ALA A 373 15.29 2.84 14.83
C ALA A 373 15.26 2.59 16.35
N THR A 374 14.56 3.43 17.09
CA THR A 374 14.46 3.36 18.56
C THR A 374 13.64 2.14 19.01
N TYR A 375 12.72 1.68 18.15
CA TYR A 375 11.75 0.64 18.47
C TYR A 375 12.22 -0.73 18.00
N LYS A 376 12.01 -1.75 18.83
CA LYS A 376 12.20 -3.16 18.45
C LYS A 376 10.85 -3.71 17.99
N ILE A 377 10.63 -3.59 16.70
CA ILE A 377 9.37 -4.00 16.06
C ILE A 377 9.30 -5.54 16.00
N VAL A 378 8.18 -6.09 16.46
CA VAL A 378 7.91 -7.53 16.53
C VAL A 378 6.71 -7.96 15.70
N GLY A 379 5.88 -7.03 15.24
CA GLY A 379 4.76 -7.28 14.34
C GLY A 379 4.48 -6.05 13.48
N ALA A 380 4.09 -6.28 12.24
CA ALA A 380 3.64 -5.23 11.32
C ALA A 380 2.37 -5.68 10.60
N GLY A 381 1.48 -4.75 10.37
CA GLY A 381 0.24 -4.99 9.67
C GLY A 381 -0.11 -3.85 8.74
N VAL A 382 -0.67 -4.21 7.62
CA VAL A 382 -1.23 -3.31 6.64
C VAL A 382 -2.60 -3.83 6.24
N SER A 383 -3.55 -2.93 6.06
CA SER A 383 -4.86 -3.31 5.54
C SER A 383 -4.76 -3.62 4.05
N THR A 384 -5.62 -4.49 3.54
CA THR A 384 -5.81 -4.69 2.09
C THR A 384 -6.32 -3.42 1.40
N CYS A 385 -6.66 -2.38 2.17
CA CYS A 385 -6.96 -1.03 1.71
C CYS A 385 -5.72 -0.19 1.38
N ALA A 386 -4.53 -0.62 1.77
CA ALA A 386 -3.32 0.11 1.46
C ALA A 386 -3.01 0.07 -0.05
N PRO A 387 -2.34 1.11 -0.58
CA PRO A 387 -1.98 1.14 -1.99
C PRO A 387 -1.17 -0.08 -2.41
N VAL A 388 -1.52 -0.70 -3.53
CA VAL A 388 -0.74 -1.80 -4.12
C VAL A 388 0.35 -1.30 -5.05
N VAL A 389 0.23 -0.06 -5.50
CA VAL A 389 1.24 0.66 -6.29
C VAL A 389 1.36 2.10 -5.78
N ILE A 390 2.52 2.72 -5.98
CA ILE A 390 2.69 4.16 -5.76
C ILE A 390 2.27 4.87 -7.04
N GLY A 391 1.27 5.75 -6.94
CA GLY A 391 0.84 6.61 -8.03
C GLY A 391 1.80 7.78 -8.25
#